data_1356f2a7eeecf4da45a1adc9958a6752
#
_entry.id   1356f2a7eeecf4da45a1adc9958a6752
#
_cell.length_a   1.000
_cell.length_b   1.000
_cell.length_c   1.000
_cell.angle_alpha   90.00
_cell.angle_beta   90.00
_cell.angle_gamma   90.00
#
_symmetry.space_group_name_H-M   'P 1'
#
loop_
_entity.id
_entity.type
_entity.pdbx_description
1 polymer ?
#
loop_
_entity_poly.entity_id
_entity_poly.type
_entity_poly.pdbx_seq_one_letter_code
_entity_poly.pdbx_strand_id
1 'polypeptide(L)'
;NHGGRATETARATIEALPEVVAEVGGRIPVFLDGGVRRGTDVFKALALGARAVGIGRPFLWGLGAFGQPGVERVLEILQGELKLTMGNCGTQTVADITRAYVATPDWKV
;
A
#
# COMPACT_ATOMS: atom_id res chain seq x y z
N ASN A 1 -2.48 -1.04 -10.97
CA ASN A 1 -3.17 -2.33 -11.19
C ASN A 1 -3.79 -2.45 -12.58
N HIS A 2 -3.86 -1.38 -13.34
CA HIS A 2 -4.48 -1.42 -14.66
C HIS A 2 -3.69 -2.32 -15.63
N GLY A 3 -2.38 -2.40 -15.51
CA GLY A 3 -1.56 -3.36 -16.23
C GLY A 3 -1.93 -4.81 -15.92
N GLY A 4 -2.17 -5.14 -14.67
CA GLY A 4 -2.62 -6.47 -14.23
C GLY A 4 -4.01 -6.86 -14.71
N ARG A 5 -4.84 -5.90 -15.10
CA ARG A 5 -6.16 -6.16 -15.69
C ARG A 5 -6.08 -6.56 -17.17
N ALA A 6 -5.03 -6.15 -17.83
CA ALA A 6 -4.82 -6.44 -19.24
C ALA A 6 -3.96 -7.70 -19.48
N THR A 7 -3.26 -8.19 -18.45
CA THR A 7 -2.32 -9.31 -18.56
C THR A 7 -2.57 -10.30 -17.43
N GLU A 8 -3.03 -11.50 -17.75
CA GLU A 8 -3.38 -12.54 -16.77
C GLU A 8 -2.20 -13.02 -15.92
N THR A 9 -1.00 -12.94 -16.46
CA THR A 9 0.23 -13.44 -15.84
C THR A 9 1.03 -12.38 -15.11
N ALA A 10 0.48 -11.17 -14.94
CA ALA A 10 1.17 -10.10 -14.24
C ALA A 10 1.33 -10.44 -12.76
N ARG A 11 2.52 -10.16 -12.22
CA ARG A 11 2.80 -10.25 -10.78
C ARG A 11 2.00 -9.21 -10.01
N ALA A 12 1.69 -9.50 -8.75
CA ALA A 12 1.13 -8.50 -7.85
C ALA A 12 2.12 -7.34 -7.67
N THR A 13 1.60 -6.10 -7.62
CA THR A 13 2.44 -4.90 -7.52
C THR A 13 3.27 -4.89 -6.24
N ILE A 14 2.73 -5.45 -5.14
CA ILE A 14 3.47 -5.58 -3.87
C ILE A 14 4.67 -6.52 -3.99
N GLU A 15 4.61 -7.55 -4.84
CA GLU A 15 5.72 -8.47 -5.09
C GLU A 15 6.82 -7.83 -5.94
N ALA A 16 6.44 -6.96 -6.88
CA ALA A 16 7.38 -6.24 -7.73
C ALA A 16 8.02 -5.03 -7.03
N LEU A 17 7.37 -4.49 -6.00
CA LEU A 17 7.80 -3.26 -5.33
C LEU A 17 9.26 -3.29 -4.85
N PRO A 18 9.76 -4.34 -4.17
CA PRO A 18 11.15 -4.34 -3.68
C PRO A 18 12.18 -4.22 -4.79
N GLU A 19 11.94 -4.83 -5.95
CA GLU A 19 12.83 -4.75 -7.12
C GLU A 19 12.85 -3.34 -7.69
N VAL A 20 11.67 -2.74 -7.84
CA VAL A 20 11.54 -1.36 -8.33
C VAL A 20 12.23 -0.37 -7.40
N VAL A 21 12.02 -0.51 -6.07
CA VAL A 21 12.66 0.35 -5.07
C VAL A 21 14.19 0.20 -5.12
N ALA A 22 14.70 -1.02 -5.24
CA ALA A 22 16.13 -1.28 -5.32
C ALA A 22 16.74 -0.66 -6.59
N GLU A 23 16.10 -0.82 -7.75
CA GLU A 23 16.59 -0.25 -9.02
C GLU A 23 16.53 1.28 -9.02
N VAL A 24 15.46 1.86 -8.48
CA VAL A 24 15.32 3.31 -8.36
C VAL A 24 16.38 3.90 -7.41
N GLY A 25 16.76 3.18 -6.36
CA GLY A 25 17.85 3.56 -5.47
C GLY A 25 17.70 4.95 -4.83
N GLY A 26 16.48 5.36 -4.53
CA GLY A 26 16.18 6.65 -3.90
C GLY A 26 16.23 7.86 -4.83
N ARG A 27 16.49 7.69 -6.13
CA ARG A 27 16.57 8.80 -7.12
C ARG A 27 15.24 9.54 -7.30
N ILE A 28 14.15 8.82 -7.19
CA ILE A 28 12.77 9.36 -7.26
C ILE A 28 11.88 8.62 -6.25
N PRO A 29 10.75 9.20 -5.82
CA PRO A 29 9.79 8.49 -4.99
C PRO A 29 9.09 7.38 -5.79
N VAL A 30 8.91 6.22 -5.15
CA VAL A 30 8.16 5.08 -5.69
C VAL A 30 6.79 5.06 -5.02
N PHE A 31 5.74 4.96 -5.80
CA PHE A 31 4.36 4.82 -5.34
C PHE A 31 3.86 3.43 -5.71
N LEU A 32 2.95 2.89 -4.87
CA LEU A 32 2.31 1.61 -5.13
C LEU A 32 0.81 1.78 -5.23
N ASP A 33 0.20 1.12 -6.20
CA ASP A 33 -1.23 0.88 -6.25
C ASP A 33 -1.52 -0.60 -6.52
N GLY A 34 -2.77 -0.99 -6.44
CA GLY A 34 -3.20 -2.36 -6.71
C GLY A 34 -3.39 -3.19 -5.44
N GLY A 35 -4.65 -3.45 -5.13
CA GLY A 35 -5.04 -4.34 -4.04
C GLY A 35 -5.01 -3.74 -2.64
N VAL A 36 -4.67 -2.47 -2.47
CA VAL A 36 -4.69 -1.78 -1.17
C VAL A 36 -6.13 -1.63 -0.67
N ARG A 37 -6.46 -2.27 0.45
CA ARG A 37 -7.81 -2.32 1.05
C ARG A 37 -7.83 -2.06 2.54
N ARG A 38 -6.72 -2.26 3.23
CA ARG A 38 -6.59 -2.15 4.69
C ARG A 38 -5.41 -1.26 5.05
N GLY A 39 -5.43 -0.71 6.26
CA GLY A 39 -4.29 0.03 6.78
C GLY A 39 -3.01 -0.81 6.89
N THR A 40 -3.14 -2.12 7.11
CA THR A 40 -2.01 -3.06 7.09
C THR A 40 -1.38 -3.21 5.70
N ASP A 41 -2.16 -3.08 4.62
CA ASP A 41 -1.61 -3.09 3.26
C ASP A 41 -0.78 -1.82 3.02
N VAL A 42 -1.27 -0.68 3.49
CA VAL A 42 -0.53 0.59 3.46
C VAL A 42 0.79 0.46 4.23
N PHE A 43 0.74 -0.06 5.45
CA PHE A 43 1.93 -0.26 6.28
C PHE A 43 2.98 -1.15 5.60
N LYS A 44 2.55 -2.27 5.01
CA LYS A 44 3.45 -3.19 4.29
C LYS A 44 4.09 -2.53 3.07
N ALA A 45 3.32 -1.77 2.29
CA ALA A 45 3.84 -1.05 1.14
C ALA A 45 4.90 -0.01 1.55
N LEU A 46 4.65 0.76 2.61
CA LEU A 46 5.61 1.70 3.16
C LEU A 46 6.87 0.99 3.67
N ALA A 47 6.71 -0.12 4.39
CA ALA A 47 7.84 -0.92 4.89
C ALA A 47 8.71 -1.49 3.75
N LEU A 48 8.13 -1.77 2.59
CA LEU A 48 8.84 -2.24 1.40
C LEU A 48 9.42 -1.12 0.54
N GLY A 49 9.28 0.14 0.97
CA GLY A 49 9.93 1.28 0.36
C GLY A 49 9.06 2.16 -0.53
N ALA A 50 7.75 1.94 -0.58
CA ALA A 50 6.86 2.89 -1.22
C ALA A 50 6.79 4.19 -0.42
N ARG A 51 6.73 5.33 -1.12
CA ARG A 51 6.56 6.65 -0.51
C ARG A 51 5.09 6.94 -0.18
N ALA A 52 4.19 6.40 -0.98
CA ALA A 52 2.75 6.51 -0.81
C ALA A 52 2.05 5.37 -1.55
N VAL A 53 0.76 5.21 -1.27
CA VAL A 53 -0.10 4.24 -1.95
C VAL A 53 -1.27 4.92 -2.65
N GLY A 54 -1.70 4.35 -3.77
CA GLY A 54 -2.94 4.70 -4.43
C GLY A 54 -4.04 3.67 -4.13
N ILE A 55 -5.27 4.12 -4.05
CA ILE A 55 -6.44 3.27 -3.94
C ILE A 55 -7.38 3.48 -5.12
N GLY A 56 -7.96 2.41 -5.62
CA GLY A 56 -8.95 2.44 -6.70
C GLY A 56 -10.34 2.02 -6.20
N ARG A 57 -10.64 0.73 -6.27
CA ARG A 57 -11.97 0.20 -5.89
C ARG A 57 -12.47 0.60 -4.50
N PRO A 58 -11.65 0.69 -3.44
CA PRO A 58 -12.16 1.10 -2.13
C PRO A 58 -12.86 2.45 -2.13
N PHE A 59 -12.30 3.48 -2.79
CA PHE A 59 -12.99 4.77 -2.85
C PHE A 59 -14.27 4.69 -3.69
N LEU A 60 -14.29 3.87 -4.75
CA LEU A 60 -15.49 3.67 -5.57
C LEU A 60 -16.62 3.00 -4.78
N TRP A 61 -16.29 2.06 -3.89
CA TRP A 61 -17.31 1.46 -3.01
C TRP A 61 -17.91 2.49 -2.06
N GLY A 62 -17.06 3.34 -1.47
CA GLY A 62 -17.53 4.45 -0.63
C GLY A 62 -18.40 5.43 -1.41
N LEU A 63 -17.93 5.82 -2.60
CA LEU A 63 -18.65 6.74 -3.47
C LEU A 63 -20.01 6.18 -3.90
N GLY A 64 -20.05 4.92 -4.31
CA GLY A 64 -21.29 4.25 -4.73
C GLY A 64 -22.29 4.05 -3.60
N ALA A 65 -21.83 3.84 -2.37
CA ALA A 65 -22.69 3.61 -1.21
C ALA A 65 -23.27 4.91 -0.64
N PHE A 66 -22.46 5.96 -0.51
CA PHE A 66 -22.83 7.17 0.26
C PHE A 66 -22.32 8.48 -0.38
N GLY A 67 -21.87 8.47 -1.61
CA GLY A 67 -21.31 9.67 -2.25
C GLY A 67 -20.02 10.14 -1.58
N GLN A 68 -19.83 11.46 -1.53
CA GLN A 68 -18.65 12.07 -0.90
C GLN A 68 -18.42 11.62 0.54
N PRO A 69 -19.43 11.60 1.45
CA PRO A 69 -19.22 11.08 2.81
C PRO A 69 -18.70 9.64 2.85
N GLY A 70 -19.09 8.81 1.88
CA GLY A 70 -18.58 7.45 1.77
C GLY A 70 -17.09 7.41 1.42
N VAL A 71 -16.62 8.27 0.54
CA VAL A 71 -15.18 8.40 0.22
C VAL A 71 -14.39 8.88 1.42
N GLU A 72 -14.88 9.91 2.12
CA GLU A 72 -14.28 10.41 3.35
C GLU A 72 -14.14 9.29 4.39
N ARG A 73 -15.20 8.51 4.57
CA ARG A 73 -15.19 7.38 5.51
C ARG A 73 -14.19 6.29 5.14
N VAL A 74 -14.02 5.99 3.87
CA VAL A 74 -12.99 5.03 3.41
C VAL A 74 -11.59 5.51 3.78
N LEU A 75 -11.30 6.79 3.57
CA LEU A 75 -10.00 7.38 3.92
C LEU A 75 -9.76 7.37 5.43
N GLU A 76 -10.78 7.71 6.23
CA GLU A 76 -10.72 7.66 7.69
C GLU A 76 -10.43 6.23 8.21
N ILE A 77 -11.10 5.21 7.62
CA ILE A 77 -10.87 3.81 7.98
C ILE A 77 -9.42 3.42 7.70
N LEU A 78 -8.91 3.71 6.50
CA LEU A 78 -7.53 3.39 6.13
C LEU A 78 -6.51 4.09 7.04
N GLN A 79 -6.74 5.37 7.35
CA GLN A 79 -5.89 6.12 8.28
C GLN A 79 -5.94 5.54 9.71
N GLY A 80 -7.14 5.22 10.20
CA GLY A 80 -7.32 4.64 11.53
C GLY A 80 -6.62 3.28 11.65
N GLU A 81 -6.79 2.43 10.66
CA GLU A 81 -6.13 1.12 10.62
C GLU A 81 -4.60 1.24 10.49
N LEU A 82 -4.09 2.20 9.72
CA LEU A 82 -2.65 2.46 9.63
C LEU A 82 -2.11 2.92 10.99
N LYS A 83 -2.77 3.86 11.65
CA LYS A 83 -2.38 4.33 13.00
C LYS A 83 -2.37 3.19 14.01
N LEU A 84 -3.38 2.33 13.98
CA LEU A 84 -3.46 1.16 14.86
C LEU A 84 -2.30 0.19 14.59
N THR A 85 -2.00 -0.08 13.32
CA THR A 85 -0.89 -0.94 12.93
C THR A 85 0.45 -0.34 13.37
N MET A 86 0.65 0.96 13.19
CA MET A 86 1.83 1.68 13.66
C MET A 86 1.99 1.55 15.18
N GLY A 87 0.90 1.73 15.93
CA GLY A 87 0.90 1.57 17.38
C GLY A 87 1.31 0.16 17.81
N ASN A 88 0.75 -0.86 17.16
CA ASN A 88 1.07 -2.26 17.43
C ASN A 88 2.53 -2.62 17.10
N CYS A 89 3.11 -1.96 16.12
CA CYS A 89 4.52 -2.13 15.71
C CYS A 89 5.49 -1.22 16.47
N GLY A 90 5.00 -0.28 17.25
CA GLY A 90 5.85 0.68 17.99
C GLY A 90 6.49 1.76 17.10
N THR A 91 5.96 2.01 15.90
CA THR A 91 6.42 3.09 15.02
C THR A 91 5.67 4.38 15.34
N GLN A 92 6.38 5.47 15.62
CA GLN A 92 5.77 6.76 15.99
C GLN A 92 5.45 7.60 14.75
N THR A 93 6.27 7.50 13.74
CA THR A 93 6.12 8.24 12.48
C THR A 93 6.14 7.29 11.28
N VAL A 94 5.65 7.75 10.14
CA VAL A 94 5.74 6.99 8.89
C VAL A 94 7.19 6.70 8.50
N ALA A 95 8.13 7.60 8.85
CA ALA A 95 9.55 7.43 8.57
C ALA A 95 10.19 6.28 9.38
N ASP A 96 9.58 5.89 10.51
CA ASP A 96 10.05 4.77 11.33
C ASP A 96 9.67 3.41 10.74
N ILE A 97 8.77 3.39 9.76
CA ILE A 97 8.32 2.16 9.10
C ILE A 97 9.43 1.70 8.14
N THR A 98 10.10 0.61 8.49
CA THR A 98 11.20 0.05 7.71
C THR A 98 10.93 -1.40 7.29
N ARG A 99 11.76 -1.91 6.42
CA ARG A 99 11.74 -3.28 5.94
C ARG A 99 11.73 -4.34 7.06
N ALA A 100 12.29 -4.00 8.23
CA ALA A 100 12.36 -4.90 9.38
C ALA A 100 10.99 -5.31 9.96
N TYR A 101 9.94 -4.55 9.68
CA TYR A 101 8.60 -4.81 10.20
C TYR A 101 7.78 -5.80 9.36
N VAL A 102 8.29 -6.25 8.22
CA VAL A 102 7.55 -7.17 7.33
C VAL A 102 8.38 -8.40 7.00
N ALA A 103 7.74 -9.55 7.10
CA ALA A 103 8.24 -10.78 6.53
C ALA A 103 7.71 -10.89 5.10
N THR A 104 8.59 -11.15 4.15
CA THR A 104 8.21 -11.50 2.79
C THR A 104 8.42 -12.99 2.59
N PRO A 105 7.48 -13.70 1.94
CA PRO A 105 7.79 -15.01 1.42
C PRO A 105 9.03 -14.92 0.53
N ASP A 106 9.76 -16.01 0.38
CA ASP A 106 10.84 -16.11 -0.61
C ASP A 106 10.18 -16.01 -2.01
N TRP A 107 9.91 -14.79 -2.43
CA TRP A 107 9.49 -14.55 -3.80
C TRP A 107 10.71 -14.82 -4.69
N LYS A 108 10.82 -16.07 -5.08
CA LYS A 108 11.80 -16.46 -6.09
C LYS A 108 11.42 -15.76 -7.38
N VAL A 109 12.22 -14.82 -7.73
CA VAL A 109 12.20 -14.18 -9.04
C VAL A 109 12.70 -15.17 -10.08
#